data_5911a9f16b2322bea6ce87180d91d2fd
#
_entry.id   5911a9f16b2322bea6ce87180d91d2fd
#
_cell.length_a   1.000
_cell.length_b   1.000
_cell.length_c   1.000
_cell.angle_alpha   90.00
_cell.angle_beta   90.00
_cell.angle_gamma   90.00
#
_symmetry.space_group_name_H-M   'P 1'
#
loop_
_entity.id
_entity.type
_entity.pdbx_description
1 polymer ?
#
loop_
_entity_poly.entity_id
_entity_poly.type
_entity_poly.pdbx_seq_one_letter_code
_entity_poly.pdbx_strand_id
1 'polypeptide(L)'
;MDQQTIDAVAEAVAERLLRELPRGRLPMTPEYLTAEQVAQMTGFSTKSLEAYRAKRQGPPFLKVGHSVRYRADDVRSWMEADE
;
A
#
# COMPACT_ATOMS: atom_id res chain seq x y z
N MET A 1 -13.27 24.33 -20.80
CA MET A 1 -12.30 24.57 -19.78
C MET A 1 -10.94 24.07 -20.24
N ASP A 2 -9.97 24.91 -20.05
CA ASP A 2 -8.64 24.61 -20.54
C ASP A 2 -7.94 23.59 -19.65
N GLN A 3 -7.34 22.58 -20.27
CA GLN A 3 -6.67 21.54 -19.53
C GLN A 3 -5.45 22.09 -18.77
N GLN A 4 -4.81 23.10 -19.32
CA GLN A 4 -3.68 23.74 -18.64
C GLN A 4 -4.09 24.37 -17.32
N THR A 5 -5.28 24.95 -17.28
CA THR A 5 -5.80 25.55 -16.07
C THR A 5 -6.03 24.49 -15.00
N ILE A 6 -6.53 23.33 -15.40
CA ILE A 6 -6.77 22.23 -14.48
C ILE A 6 -5.44 21.70 -13.93
N ASP A 7 -4.46 21.54 -14.79
CA ASP A 7 -3.13 21.05 -14.38
C ASP A 7 -2.46 22.03 -13.42
N ALA A 8 -2.57 23.33 -13.69
CA ALA A 8 -1.99 24.35 -12.83
C ALA A 8 -2.61 24.34 -11.45
N VAL A 9 -3.92 24.15 -11.37
CA VAL A 9 -4.62 24.08 -10.08
C VAL A 9 -4.19 22.84 -9.32
N ALA A 10 -4.08 21.71 -10.01
CA ALA A 10 -3.66 20.46 -9.38
C ALA A 10 -2.23 20.56 -8.84
N GLU A 11 -1.33 21.17 -9.58
CA GLU A 11 0.04 21.38 -9.14
C GLU A 11 0.10 22.30 -7.93
N ALA A 12 -0.67 23.37 -7.93
CA ALA A 12 -0.70 24.31 -6.82
C ALA A 12 -1.19 23.62 -5.54
N VAL A 13 -2.21 22.77 -5.64
CA VAL A 13 -2.72 22.04 -4.49
C VAL A 13 -1.67 21.06 -3.96
N ALA A 14 -1.02 20.35 -4.86
CA ALA A 14 0.01 19.40 -4.47
C ALA A 14 1.17 20.08 -3.75
N GLU A 15 1.63 21.20 -4.28
CA GLU A 15 2.71 21.96 -3.64
C GLU A 15 2.31 22.45 -2.26
N ARG A 16 1.08 22.90 -2.13
CA ARG A 16 0.58 23.40 -0.86
C ARG A 16 0.54 22.31 0.19
N LEU A 17 0.08 21.13 -0.19
CA LEU A 17 0.04 19.98 0.71
C LEU A 17 1.44 19.62 1.18
N LEU A 18 2.41 19.62 0.27
CA LEU A 18 3.79 19.31 0.64
C LEU A 18 4.39 20.34 1.60
N ARG A 19 4.04 21.62 1.42
CA ARG A 19 4.53 22.67 2.29
C ARG A 19 3.89 22.64 3.67
N GLU A 20 2.65 22.22 3.74
CA GLU A 20 1.90 22.18 4.99
C GLU A 20 2.23 20.98 5.84
N LEU A 21 2.90 19.97 5.28
CA LEU A 21 3.30 18.80 6.05
C LEU A 21 4.39 19.20 7.05
N PRO A 22 4.26 18.79 8.31
CA PRO A 22 5.29 19.06 9.29
C PRO A 22 6.60 18.40 8.89
N ARG A 23 7.68 19.08 9.17
CA ARG A 23 8.99 18.50 8.93
C ARG A 23 9.18 17.30 9.83
N GLY A 24 9.68 16.23 9.28
CA GLY A 24 9.83 14.97 9.97
C GLY A 24 8.64 14.05 9.84
N ARG A 25 7.55 14.55 9.25
CA ARG A 25 6.39 13.73 8.93
C ARG A 25 6.19 13.67 7.44
N LEU A 26 7.19 13.17 6.77
CA LEU A 26 7.06 12.92 5.34
C LEU A 26 5.94 11.88 5.15
N PRO A 27 5.21 11.96 4.02
CA PRO A 27 4.24 10.92 3.70
C PRO A 27 4.97 9.59 3.72
N MET A 28 4.68 8.78 4.70
CA MET A 28 5.32 7.48 4.82
C MET A 28 4.50 6.46 4.05
N THR A 29 5.20 5.66 3.26
CA THR A 29 4.59 4.47 2.69
C THR A 29 4.35 3.51 3.85
N PRO A 30 3.14 2.97 4.00
CA PRO A 30 2.90 2.03 5.09
C PRO A 30 3.86 0.85 5.01
N GLU A 31 4.51 0.54 6.11
CA GLU A 31 5.37 -0.63 6.20
C GLU A 31 4.57 -1.91 6.44
N TYR A 32 3.44 -1.76 7.10
CA TYR A 32 2.57 -2.89 7.43
C TYR A 32 1.23 -2.66 6.80
N LEU A 33 0.76 -3.65 6.06
CA LEU A 33 -0.44 -3.55 5.25
C LEU A 33 -1.51 -4.49 5.78
N THR A 34 -2.77 -4.05 5.66
CA THR A 34 -3.90 -4.93 5.90
C THR A 34 -4.09 -5.88 4.72
N ALA A 35 -4.90 -6.90 4.90
CA ALA A 35 -5.23 -7.81 3.79
C ALA A 35 -5.88 -7.06 2.64
N GLU A 36 -6.73 -6.08 2.95
CA GLU A 36 -7.39 -5.28 1.93
C GLU A 36 -6.39 -4.46 1.13
N GLN A 37 -5.40 -3.90 1.82
CA GLN A 37 -4.36 -3.12 1.15
C GLN A 37 -3.48 -4.01 0.26
N VAL A 38 -3.15 -5.21 0.74
CA VAL A 38 -2.39 -6.16 -0.06
C VAL A 38 -3.20 -6.59 -1.28
N ALA A 39 -4.49 -6.80 -1.11
CA ALA A 39 -5.36 -7.16 -2.23
C ALA A 39 -5.32 -6.07 -3.31
N GLN A 40 -5.38 -4.80 -2.92
CA GLN A 40 -5.28 -3.70 -3.87
C GLN A 40 -3.91 -3.63 -4.52
N MET A 41 -2.87 -3.86 -3.75
CA MET A 41 -1.49 -3.79 -4.23
C MET A 41 -1.18 -4.90 -5.24
N THR A 42 -1.68 -6.10 -4.99
CA THR A 42 -1.33 -7.27 -5.79
C THR A 42 -2.40 -7.64 -6.81
N GLY A 43 -3.60 -7.15 -6.66
CA GLY A 43 -4.71 -7.54 -7.53
C GLY A 43 -5.40 -8.82 -7.13
N PHE A 44 -4.94 -9.48 -6.08
CA PHE A 44 -5.63 -10.66 -5.56
C PHE A 44 -6.79 -10.25 -4.68
N SER A 45 -7.74 -11.16 -4.48
CA SER A 45 -8.83 -10.89 -3.56
C SER A 45 -8.40 -11.19 -2.13
N THR A 46 -9.11 -10.59 -1.16
CA THR A 46 -8.84 -10.89 0.24
C THR A 46 -9.11 -12.36 0.55
N LYS A 47 -10.05 -12.94 -0.15
CA LYS A 47 -10.36 -14.37 0.00
C LYS A 47 -9.19 -15.23 -0.45
N SER A 48 -8.54 -14.87 -1.55
CA SER A 48 -7.36 -15.58 -2.02
C SER A 48 -6.22 -15.47 -1.02
N LEU A 49 -6.02 -14.28 -0.46
CA LEU A 49 -4.97 -14.08 0.55
C LEU A 49 -5.25 -14.92 1.79
N GLU A 50 -6.51 -14.99 2.19
CA GLU A 50 -6.91 -15.80 3.34
C GLU A 50 -6.61 -17.28 3.08
N ALA A 51 -6.92 -17.75 1.89
CA ALA A 51 -6.63 -19.13 1.51
C ALA A 51 -5.13 -19.42 1.51
N TYR A 52 -4.34 -18.47 1.01
CA TYR A 52 -2.88 -18.59 1.03
C TYR A 52 -2.36 -18.67 2.46
N ARG A 53 -2.90 -17.85 3.37
CA ARG A 53 -2.49 -17.91 4.77
C ARG A 53 -2.77 -19.27 5.39
N ALA A 54 -3.93 -19.82 5.10
CA ALA A 54 -4.33 -21.12 5.61
C ALA A 54 -3.39 -22.22 5.13
N LYS A 55 -2.88 -22.09 3.92
CA LYS A 55 -1.96 -23.07 3.34
C LYS A 55 -0.49 -22.70 3.55
N ARG A 56 -0.23 -21.55 4.14
CA ARG A 56 1.11 -21.02 4.34
C ARG A 56 1.89 -20.89 3.04
N GLN A 57 1.22 -20.44 1.99
CA GLN A 57 1.81 -20.32 0.66
C GLN A 57 1.97 -18.89 0.18
N GLY A 58 1.23 -17.97 0.70
CA GLY A 58 1.29 -16.58 0.26
C GLY A 58 2.44 -15.80 0.87
N PRO A 59 2.37 -14.48 0.77
CA PRO A 59 3.40 -13.64 1.39
C PRO A 59 3.42 -13.85 2.90
N PRO A 60 4.61 -13.70 3.51
CA PRO A 60 4.70 -13.79 4.97
C PRO A 60 3.79 -12.77 5.63
N PHE A 61 3.21 -13.11 6.75
CA PHE A 61 2.32 -12.22 7.47
C PHE A 61 2.61 -12.27 8.96
N LEU A 62 2.17 -11.23 9.65
CA LEU A 62 2.28 -11.11 11.09
C LEU A 62 0.88 -11.10 11.67
N LYS A 63 0.71 -11.74 12.79
CA LYS A 63 -0.56 -11.73 13.50
C LYS A 63 -0.36 -11.01 14.83
N VAL A 64 -1.01 -9.87 14.97
CA VAL A 64 -0.94 -9.08 16.20
C VAL A 64 -2.33 -9.09 16.82
N GLY A 65 -2.48 -9.85 17.91
CA GLY A 65 -3.80 -10.08 18.47
C GLY A 65 -4.68 -10.81 17.46
N HIS A 66 -5.78 -10.19 17.08
CA HIS A 66 -6.67 -10.74 16.05
C HIS A 66 -6.46 -10.12 14.69
N SER A 67 -5.47 -9.26 14.55
CA SER A 67 -5.24 -8.54 13.32
C SER A 67 -4.11 -9.16 12.54
N VAL A 68 -4.32 -9.28 11.23
CA VAL A 68 -3.28 -9.77 10.31
C VAL A 68 -2.68 -8.57 9.61
N ARG A 69 -1.35 -8.56 9.51
CA ARG A 69 -0.62 -7.52 8.80
C ARG A 69 0.47 -8.15 7.96
N TYR A 70 0.77 -7.50 6.84
CA TYR A 70 1.82 -7.93 5.93
C TYR A 70 2.86 -6.82 5.85
N ARG A 71 4.13 -7.20 5.83
CA ARG A 71 5.18 -6.22 5.57
C ARG A 71 5.21 -5.93 4.09
N ALA A 72 5.25 -4.64 3.75
CA ALA A 72 5.25 -4.22 2.34
C ALA A 72 6.39 -4.85 1.56
N ASP A 73 7.58 -4.91 2.16
CA ASP A 73 8.74 -5.48 1.51
C ASP A 73 8.57 -6.98 1.26
N ASP A 74 7.96 -7.68 2.21
CA ASP A 74 7.71 -9.10 2.06
C ASP A 74 6.72 -9.38 0.93
N VAL A 75 5.68 -8.56 0.82
CA VAL A 75 4.71 -8.70 -0.26
C VAL A 75 5.39 -8.48 -1.61
N ARG A 76 6.20 -7.44 -1.69
CA ARG A 76 6.93 -7.12 -2.91
C ARG A 76 7.86 -8.27 -3.31
N SER A 77 8.62 -8.77 -2.36
CA SER A 77 9.54 -9.87 -2.61
C SER A 77 8.81 -11.12 -3.06
N TRP A 78 7.67 -11.40 -2.44
CA TRP A 78 6.87 -12.56 -2.82
C TRP A 78 6.34 -12.44 -4.25
N MET A 79 5.88 -11.25 -4.61
CA MET A 79 5.37 -11.00 -5.97
C MET A 79 6.48 -11.11 -7.02
N GLU A 80 7.67 -10.65 -6.68
CA GLU A 80 8.78 -10.61 -7.63
C GLU A 80 9.58 -11.89 -7.67
N ALA A 81 9.47 -12.73 -6.66
CA ALA A 81 10.20 -13.99 -6.59
C ALA A 81 9.64 -15.05 -7.51
N ASP A 82 8.45 -14.84 -8.02
CA ASP A 82 7.82 -15.82 -8.92
C ASP A 82 8.50 -15.77 -10.28
N GLU A 83 8.89 -16.89 -10.76
CA GLU A 83 9.54 -17.01 -12.05
C GLU A 83 8.64 -17.63 -13.09
#